data_ed85a608319fcd402d3a7bb2a361743e
#
_entry.id   ed85a608319fcd402d3a7bb2a361743e
#
_cell.length_a   1.000
_cell.length_b   1.000
_cell.length_c   1.000
_cell.angle_alpha   90.00
_cell.angle_beta   90.00
_cell.angle_gamma   90.00
#
_symmetry.space_group_name_H-M   'P 1'
#
loop_
_entity.id
_entity.type
_entity.pdbx_description
1 polymer ?
#
loop_
_entity_poly.entity_id
_entity_poly.type
_entity_poly.pdbx_seq_one_letter_code
_entity_poly.pdbx_strand_id
1 'polypeptide(L)'
;MPIKKTVKSKAVAKRSNAKAPMSVLKLKSVLKLKSVPKSKKAAKSRAVKTRKMTEQSSLQTVVLEALADMKAHEVKILDVRGLTDITDTMIIASGTSDRHVRSVAERVVEKAKAAGFRPYGVEGRQDSDWVLIDLHEIIVHVMLPRVREFYGLEKLWDLTISKRTVARI
;
A
#
# COMPACT_ATOMS: atom_id res chain seq x y z
N MET A 1 10.95 -5.81 -59.66
CA MET A 1 12.30 -6.32 -59.91
C MET A 1 13.12 -6.17 -58.65
N PRO A 2 13.67 -7.26 -58.17
CA PRO A 2 14.25 -7.39 -56.79
C PRO A 2 15.77 -7.32 -56.84
N ILE A 3 16.45 -7.31 -55.69
CA ILE A 3 17.74 -7.95 -55.43
C ILE A 3 17.95 -7.83 -53.89
N LYS A 4 17.81 -8.82 -53.09
CA LYS A 4 18.60 -10.03 -52.75
C LYS A 4 20.04 -9.76 -52.28
N LYS A 5 20.28 -10.40 -51.14
CA LYS A 5 21.49 -11.14 -50.66
C LYS A 5 22.36 -10.37 -49.67
N THR A 6 22.98 -10.91 -48.67
CA THR A 6 23.16 -12.28 -48.16
C THR A 6 24.02 -12.19 -46.89
N VAL A 7 23.64 -12.81 -45.80
CA VAL A 7 24.27 -13.88 -45.01
C VAL A 7 25.84 -13.87 -44.87
N LYS A 8 26.30 -14.02 -43.64
CA LYS A 8 27.30 -14.98 -43.10
C LYS A 8 27.78 -14.49 -41.72
N SER A 9 27.51 -15.09 -40.64
CA SER A 9 27.88 -16.39 -40.04
C SER A 9 29.34 -16.53 -39.63
N LYS A 10 29.49 -17.13 -38.45
CA LYS A 10 30.67 -17.84 -37.87
C LYS A 10 31.58 -16.98 -36.97
N ALA A 11 32.11 -17.47 -35.84
CA ALA A 11 32.23 -18.74 -35.18
C ALA A 11 32.79 -18.48 -33.77
N VAL A 12 32.32 -19.09 -32.73
CA VAL A 12 32.88 -20.24 -32.00
C VAL A 12 34.38 -20.18 -31.65
N ALA A 13 34.70 -20.16 -30.36
CA ALA A 13 35.79 -20.83 -29.64
C ALA A 13 35.60 -20.59 -28.16
N LYS A 14 35.23 -21.44 -27.30
CA LYS A 14 35.67 -22.76 -26.77
C LYS A 14 37.03 -22.72 -26.03
N ARG A 15 36.97 -23.25 -24.80
CA ARG A 15 38.00 -23.85 -23.90
C ARG A 15 38.63 -22.88 -22.91
N SER A 16 38.93 -23.26 -21.65
CA SER A 16 39.01 -24.50 -20.87
C SER A 16 39.33 -24.12 -19.44
N ASN A 17 38.65 -24.62 -18.44
CA ASN A 17 39.02 -25.73 -17.59
C ASN A 17 40.37 -25.65 -16.86
N ALA A 18 40.35 -25.54 -15.51
CA ALA A 18 41.27 -26.12 -14.54
C ALA A 18 40.75 -25.78 -13.12
N LYS A 19 40.11 -26.68 -12.41
CA LYS A 19 40.58 -27.73 -11.52
C LYS A 19 41.40 -27.24 -10.33
N ALA A 20 40.79 -27.53 -9.19
CA ALA A 20 41.18 -27.43 -7.79
C ALA A 20 42.58 -28.03 -7.45
N PRO A 21 43.09 -27.92 -6.20
CA PRO A 21 42.78 -28.93 -5.24
C PRO A 21 42.63 -28.50 -3.77
N MET A 22 41.99 -29.38 -3.08
CA MET A 22 41.87 -29.67 -1.68
C MET A 22 43.21 -29.72 -0.90
N SER A 23 43.14 -29.38 0.36
CA SER A 23 43.64 -30.18 1.51
C SER A 23 43.57 -29.31 2.79
N VAL A 24 43.02 -29.69 3.80
CA VAL A 24 42.98 -30.82 4.69
C VAL A 24 43.29 -30.39 6.14
N LEU A 25 42.40 -30.77 7.06
CA LEU A 25 42.62 -31.21 8.44
C LEU A 25 43.01 -30.13 9.47
N LYS A 26 42.52 -30.09 10.62
CA LYS A 26 41.99 -30.97 11.66
C LYS A 26 41.67 -30.17 12.93
N LEU A 27 40.64 -30.45 13.57
CA LEU A 27 40.37 -31.09 14.84
C LEU A 27 40.25 -30.23 16.10
N LYS A 28 39.17 -30.56 16.80
CA LYS A 28 38.95 -30.61 18.26
C LYS A 28 38.49 -29.29 18.88
N SER A 29 37.55 -29.24 19.74
CA SER A 29 36.67 -30.18 20.43
C SER A 29 35.68 -29.38 21.29
N VAL A 30 34.45 -29.86 21.33
CA VAL A 30 33.60 -29.99 22.51
C VAL A 30 33.58 -28.83 23.50
N LEU A 31 32.43 -28.11 23.53
CA LEU A 31 31.71 -27.94 24.80
C LEU A 31 30.24 -27.69 24.52
N LYS A 32 29.47 -28.60 25.01
CA LYS A 32 28.01 -28.71 25.01
C LYS A 32 27.45 -27.73 26.01
N LEU A 33 26.73 -26.72 25.55
CA LEU A 33 25.73 -26.06 26.43
C LEU A 33 24.45 -25.96 25.69
N LYS A 34 23.47 -26.73 26.14
CA LYS A 34 22.06 -26.62 25.80
C LYS A 34 21.54 -25.29 26.33
N SER A 35 21.15 -24.36 25.48
CA SER A 35 20.24 -23.33 25.83
C SER A 35 19.16 -23.25 24.75
N VAL A 36 17.94 -23.51 25.18
CA VAL A 36 16.69 -23.53 24.46
C VAL A 36 16.41 -22.15 23.87
N PRO A 37 16.12 -21.97 22.59
CA PRO A 37 15.64 -20.70 22.08
C PRO A 37 14.12 -20.63 22.25
N LYS A 38 13.67 -20.18 23.41
CA LYS A 38 12.33 -19.68 23.61
C LYS A 38 12.29 -18.23 23.11
N SER A 39 11.40 -17.93 22.14
CA SER A 39 10.90 -16.61 21.74
C SER A 39 11.34 -15.97 20.43
N LYS A 40 11.55 -16.72 19.35
CA LYS A 40 11.66 -16.08 18.00
C LYS A 40 10.30 -15.73 17.35
N LYS A 41 9.17 -16.28 17.83
CA LYS A 41 7.83 -16.01 17.28
C LYS A 41 7.25 -14.65 17.73
N ALA A 42 7.48 -14.24 18.97
CA ALA A 42 6.96 -13.00 19.52
C ALA A 42 7.68 -11.74 18.97
N ALA A 43 8.99 -11.83 18.74
CA ALA A 43 9.76 -10.73 18.16
C ALA A 43 9.41 -10.46 16.69
N LYS A 44 9.12 -11.51 15.91
CA LYS A 44 8.75 -11.39 14.49
C LYS A 44 7.37 -10.77 14.33
N SER A 45 6.40 -11.12 15.19
CA SER A 45 5.04 -10.54 15.15
C SER A 45 5.04 -9.07 15.56
N ARG A 46 5.84 -8.68 16.55
CA ARG A 46 5.96 -7.29 17.01
C ARG A 46 6.64 -6.40 15.96
N ALA A 47 7.70 -6.88 15.33
CA ALA A 47 8.39 -6.15 14.24
C ALA A 47 7.50 -5.95 13.02
N VAL A 48 6.70 -6.96 12.62
CA VAL A 48 5.74 -6.85 11.52
C VAL A 48 4.64 -5.85 11.84
N LYS A 49 4.10 -5.87 13.06
CA LYS A 49 3.06 -4.91 13.48
C LYS A 49 3.59 -3.47 13.51
N THR A 50 4.81 -3.25 14.02
CA THR A 50 5.44 -1.92 14.07
C THR A 50 5.71 -1.40 12.66
N ARG A 51 6.23 -2.24 11.77
CA ARG A 51 6.48 -1.86 10.37
C ARG A 51 5.17 -1.48 9.66
N LYS A 52 4.12 -2.29 9.79
CA LYS A 52 2.80 -1.99 9.20
C LYS A 52 2.24 -0.64 9.71
N MET A 53 2.35 -0.35 11.00
CA MET A 53 1.88 0.93 11.56
C MET A 53 2.69 2.13 11.02
N THR A 54 3.99 1.98 10.81
CA THR A 54 4.84 3.06 10.26
C THR A 54 4.53 3.31 8.78
N GLU A 55 4.34 2.26 7.99
CA GLU A 55 3.97 2.35 6.57
C GLU A 55 2.58 2.97 6.40
N GLN A 56 1.61 2.59 7.21
CA GLN A 56 0.26 3.18 7.21
C GLN A 56 0.29 4.67 7.58
N SER A 57 1.07 5.07 8.59
CA SER A 57 1.22 6.47 8.97
C SER A 57 1.85 7.29 7.84
N SER A 58 2.82 6.73 7.10
CA SER A 58 3.44 7.39 5.97
C SER A 58 2.49 7.52 4.78
N LEU A 59 1.72 6.50 4.45
CA LEU A 59 0.71 6.54 3.40
C LEU A 59 -0.40 7.55 3.72
N GLN A 60 -0.89 7.57 4.96
CA GLN A 60 -1.90 8.55 5.39
C GLN A 60 -1.39 9.99 5.21
N THR A 61 -0.15 10.27 5.58
CA THR A 61 0.46 11.59 5.40
C THR A 61 0.51 11.98 3.92
N VAL A 62 0.96 11.07 3.04
CA VAL A 62 1.01 11.29 1.59
C VAL A 62 -0.38 11.61 1.02
N VAL A 63 -1.42 10.88 1.47
CA VAL A 63 -2.80 11.12 1.04
C VAL A 63 -3.29 12.50 1.50
N LEU A 64 -3.07 12.85 2.77
CA LEU A 64 -3.49 14.15 3.32
C LEU A 64 -2.78 15.33 2.63
N GLU A 65 -1.49 15.20 2.32
CA GLU A 65 -0.75 16.18 1.54
C GLU A 65 -1.33 16.32 0.11
N ALA A 66 -1.70 15.22 -0.53
CA ALA A 66 -2.32 15.27 -1.85
C ALA A 66 -3.66 15.99 -1.83
N LEU A 67 -4.49 15.72 -0.82
CA LEU A 67 -5.77 16.40 -0.61
C LEU A 67 -5.59 17.90 -0.33
N ALA A 68 -4.61 18.26 0.48
CA ALA A 68 -4.28 19.65 0.79
C ALA A 68 -3.77 20.42 -0.44
N ASP A 69 -2.88 19.82 -1.25
CA ASP A 69 -2.37 20.41 -2.49
C ASP A 69 -3.50 20.81 -3.44
N MET A 70 -4.52 19.97 -3.52
CA MET A 70 -5.69 20.18 -4.38
C MET A 70 -6.79 20.99 -3.70
N LYS A 71 -6.58 21.44 -2.46
CA LYS A 71 -7.57 22.19 -1.69
C LYS A 71 -8.90 21.44 -1.57
N ALA A 72 -8.85 20.14 -1.31
CA ALA A 72 -10.04 19.36 -1.01
C ALA A 72 -10.69 19.86 0.28
N HIS A 73 -12.02 19.90 0.31
CA HIS A 73 -12.79 20.43 1.42
C HIS A 73 -13.24 19.32 2.38
N GLU A 74 -13.48 19.70 3.63
CA GLU A 74 -14.11 18.85 4.64
C GLU A 74 -13.45 17.45 4.77
N VAL A 75 -12.14 17.40 4.83
CA VAL A 75 -11.41 16.14 4.96
C VAL A 75 -11.69 15.53 6.33
N LYS A 76 -12.26 14.32 6.35
CA LYS A 76 -12.55 13.55 7.56
C LYS A 76 -11.83 12.22 7.51
N ILE A 77 -11.20 11.84 8.61
CA ILE A 77 -10.48 10.58 8.77
C ILE A 77 -11.24 9.74 9.77
N LEU A 78 -11.56 8.50 9.40
CA LEU A 78 -12.29 7.54 10.22
C LEU A 78 -11.40 6.31 10.43
N ASP A 79 -11.18 5.94 11.68
CA ASP A 79 -10.54 4.67 12.05
C ASP A 79 -11.61 3.58 12.07
N VAL A 80 -11.58 2.71 11.07
CA VAL A 80 -12.57 1.64 10.89
C VAL A 80 -12.01 0.26 11.26
N ARG A 81 -10.86 0.20 11.90
CA ARG A 81 -10.24 -1.05 12.34
C ARG A 81 -11.15 -1.85 13.27
N GLY A 82 -11.37 -3.11 12.88
CA GLY A 82 -12.25 -4.03 13.60
C GLY A 82 -13.74 -3.69 13.50
N LEU A 83 -14.14 -2.77 12.64
CA LEU A 83 -15.50 -2.57 12.17
C LEU A 83 -15.70 -3.23 10.81
N THR A 84 -14.65 -3.29 10.01
CA THR A 84 -14.58 -3.95 8.72
C THR A 84 -13.22 -4.64 8.56
N ASP A 85 -13.19 -5.69 7.74
CA ASP A 85 -11.96 -6.40 7.38
C ASP A 85 -11.35 -5.88 6.06
N ILE A 86 -12.01 -4.89 5.43
CA ILE A 86 -11.62 -4.39 4.10
C ILE A 86 -10.48 -3.38 4.20
N THR A 87 -10.54 -2.49 5.20
CA THR A 87 -9.56 -1.40 5.36
C THR A 87 -9.39 -1.00 6.83
N ASP A 88 -8.27 -0.42 7.15
CA ASP A 88 -7.98 0.08 8.50
C ASP A 88 -8.44 1.54 8.69
N THR A 89 -8.40 2.34 7.63
CA THR A 89 -8.73 3.77 7.66
C THR A 89 -9.55 4.18 6.45
N MET A 90 -10.57 4.98 6.68
CA MET A 90 -11.35 5.61 5.63
C MET A 90 -11.13 7.12 5.66
N ILE A 91 -10.85 7.72 4.51
CA ILE A 91 -10.69 9.17 4.37
C ILE A 91 -11.77 9.66 3.42
N ILE A 92 -12.54 10.65 3.86
CA ILE A 92 -13.63 11.25 3.08
C ILE A 92 -13.26 12.71 2.84
N ALA A 93 -13.34 13.15 1.59
CA ALA A 93 -13.07 14.53 1.19
C ALA A 93 -14.09 15.01 0.15
N SER A 94 -14.30 16.31 0.07
CA SER A 94 -15.22 16.93 -0.89
C SER A 94 -14.47 17.73 -1.94
N GLY A 95 -14.90 17.60 -3.20
CA GLY A 95 -14.52 18.49 -4.31
C GLY A 95 -15.63 19.47 -4.63
N THR A 96 -15.31 20.63 -5.20
CA THR A 96 -16.26 21.70 -5.54
C THR A 96 -17.01 21.45 -6.86
N SER A 97 -16.50 20.56 -7.72
CA SER A 97 -17.09 20.22 -9.02
C SER A 97 -16.60 18.83 -9.44
N ASP A 98 -17.26 18.22 -10.41
CA ASP A 98 -16.91 16.91 -10.98
C ASP A 98 -15.43 16.88 -11.45
N ARG A 99 -15.01 17.95 -12.13
CA ARG A 99 -13.61 18.10 -12.55
C ARG A 99 -12.66 18.17 -11.35
N HIS A 100 -13.05 18.88 -10.29
CA HIS A 100 -12.24 18.98 -9.08
C HIS A 100 -12.14 17.64 -8.37
N VAL A 101 -13.27 16.92 -8.20
CA VAL A 101 -13.28 15.56 -7.63
C VAL A 101 -12.31 14.64 -8.39
N ARG A 102 -12.37 14.65 -9.73
CA ARG A 102 -11.46 13.87 -10.57
C ARG A 102 -9.99 14.26 -10.37
N SER A 103 -9.70 15.56 -10.41
CA SER A 103 -8.32 16.05 -10.26
C SER A 103 -7.74 15.75 -8.87
N VAL A 104 -8.54 15.85 -7.81
CA VAL A 104 -8.16 15.46 -6.45
C VAL A 104 -7.82 13.96 -6.41
N ALA A 105 -8.69 13.11 -6.97
CA ALA A 105 -8.47 11.67 -7.02
C ALA A 105 -7.21 11.30 -7.80
N GLU A 106 -6.98 11.92 -8.95
CA GLU A 106 -5.77 11.73 -9.76
C GLU A 106 -4.50 12.13 -8.99
N ARG A 107 -4.55 13.25 -8.26
CA ARG A 107 -3.43 13.71 -7.44
C ARG A 107 -3.09 12.76 -6.30
N VAL A 108 -4.11 12.21 -5.63
CA VAL A 108 -3.92 11.18 -4.59
C VAL A 108 -3.23 9.95 -5.18
N VAL A 109 -3.70 9.45 -6.31
CA VAL A 109 -3.12 8.30 -7.03
C VAL A 109 -1.67 8.56 -7.45
N GLU A 110 -1.39 9.74 -7.99
CA GLU A 110 -0.05 10.14 -8.41
C GLU A 110 0.94 10.16 -7.24
N LYS A 111 0.59 10.88 -6.15
CA LYS A 111 1.44 10.98 -4.97
C LYS A 111 1.63 9.63 -4.27
N ALA A 112 0.58 8.83 -4.16
CA ALA A 112 0.70 7.49 -3.60
C ALA A 112 1.68 6.63 -4.40
N LYS A 113 1.57 6.62 -5.73
CA LYS A 113 2.50 5.90 -6.62
C LYS A 113 3.94 6.42 -6.50
N ALA A 114 4.13 7.73 -6.46
CA ALA A 114 5.46 8.34 -6.29
C ALA A 114 6.11 7.97 -4.95
N ALA A 115 5.32 7.79 -3.90
CA ALA A 115 5.77 7.32 -2.59
C ALA A 115 5.92 5.79 -2.48
N GLY A 116 5.70 5.05 -3.59
CA GLY A 116 5.84 3.59 -3.63
C GLY A 116 4.58 2.80 -3.28
N PHE A 117 3.46 3.47 -3.02
CA PHE A 117 2.18 2.83 -2.74
C PHE A 117 1.33 2.72 -4.02
N ARG A 118 1.07 1.51 -4.46
CA ARG A 118 0.23 1.29 -5.66
C ARG A 118 -1.23 1.15 -5.25
N PRO A 119 -2.15 1.93 -5.84
CA PRO A 119 -3.58 1.69 -5.65
C PRO A 119 -3.98 0.30 -6.14
N TYR A 120 -4.83 -0.37 -5.36
CA TYR A 120 -5.46 -1.63 -5.75
C TYR A 120 -6.53 -1.40 -6.82
N GLY A 121 -7.34 -0.34 -6.63
CA GLY A 121 -8.39 0.04 -7.56
C GLY A 121 -8.71 1.53 -7.47
N VAL A 122 -9.34 2.05 -8.53
CA VAL A 122 -9.92 3.39 -8.57
C VAL A 122 -11.23 3.31 -9.33
N GLU A 123 -12.33 3.57 -8.62
CA GLU A 123 -13.69 3.48 -9.14
C GLU A 123 -14.35 4.85 -9.25
N GLY A 124 -15.36 5.00 -10.11
CA GLY A 124 -16.17 6.22 -10.25
C GLY A 124 -15.53 7.33 -11.08
N ARG A 125 -14.45 7.09 -11.81
CA ARG A 125 -13.75 8.11 -12.61
C ARG A 125 -14.60 8.70 -13.74
N GLN A 126 -15.52 7.95 -14.28
CA GLN A 126 -16.31 8.38 -15.45
C GLN A 126 -17.38 9.37 -15.04
N ASP A 127 -18.13 9.07 -14.00
CA ASP A 127 -19.23 9.90 -13.52
C ASP A 127 -18.73 11.11 -12.71
N SER A 128 -17.58 10.96 -12.05
CA SER A 128 -16.84 12.02 -11.33
C SER A 128 -17.60 12.68 -10.15
N ASP A 129 -18.81 12.27 -9.85
CA ASP A 129 -19.56 12.72 -8.68
C ASP A 129 -18.99 12.17 -7.39
N TRP A 130 -18.43 10.96 -7.48
CA TRP A 130 -17.84 10.20 -6.41
C TRP A 130 -16.75 9.27 -6.95
N VAL A 131 -15.52 9.52 -6.54
CA VAL A 131 -14.38 8.66 -6.87
C VAL A 131 -13.89 7.97 -5.60
N LEU A 132 -13.71 6.64 -5.69
CA LEU A 132 -13.14 5.81 -4.64
C LEU A 132 -11.74 5.39 -5.06
N ILE A 133 -10.77 5.52 -4.16
CA ILE A 133 -9.39 5.07 -4.35
C ILE A 133 -9.07 4.06 -3.25
N ASP A 134 -8.79 2.83 -3.65
CA ASP A 134 -8.38 1.77 -2.75
C ASP A 134 -6.85 1.69 -2.70
N LEU A 135 -6.29 1.90 -1.51
CA LEU A 135 -4.86 1.82 -1.20
C LEU A 135 -4.57 0.69 -0.19
N HIS A 136 -5.40 -0.35 -0.16
CA HIS A 136 -5.38 -1.48 0.76
C HIS A 136 -5.73 -1.11 2.21
N GLU A 137 -4.83 -0.46 2.93
CA GLU A 137 -5.04 -0.08 4.33
C GLU A 137 -5.84 1.21 4.49
N ILE A 138 -5.93 1.99 3.41
CA ILE A 138 -6.67 3.26 3.37
C ILE A 138 -7.57 3.28 2.15
N ILE A 139 -8.85 3.55 2.37
CA ILE A 139 -9.80 3.86 1.30
C ILE A 139 -10.08 5.36 1.33
N VAL A 140 -9.92 6.01 0.18
CA VAL A 140 -10.18 7.45 0.02
C VAL A 140 -11.42 7.65 -0.81
N HIS A 141 -12.41 8.34 -0.26
CA HIS A 141 -13.62 8.78 -0.96
C HIS A 141 -13.50 10.27 -1.27
N VAL A 142 -13.53 10.62 -2.54
CA VAL A 142 -13.60 12.01 -2.99
C VAL A 142 -14.93 12.19 -3.70
N MET A 143 -15.79 13.09 -3.19
CA MET A 143 -17.15 13.22 -3.70
C MET A 143 -17.63 14.66 -3.70
N LEU A 144 -18.68 14.94 -4.46
CA LEU A 144 -19.38 16.20 -4.39
C LEU A 144 -20.14 16.34 -3.06
N PRO A 145 -20.30 17.57 -2.52
CA PRO A 145 -21.03 17.80 -1.27
C PRO A 145 -22.44 17.19 -1.27
N ARG A 146 -23.17 17.32 -2.37
CA ARG A 146 -24.53 16.75 -2.54
C ARG A 146 -24.56 15.23 -2.40
N VAL A 147 -23.52 14.55 -2.96
CA VAL A 147 -23.39 13.08 -2.90
C VAL A 147 -23.04 12.65 -1.50
N ARG A 148 -22.11 13.37 -0.85
CA ARG A 148 -21.67 13.14 0.52
C ARG A 148 -22.83 13.27 1.52
N GLU A 149 -23.64 14.32 1.38
CA GLU A 149 -24.81 14.52 2.21
C GLU A 149 -25.86 13.42 2.00
N PHE A 150 -26.10 13.04 0.76
CA PHE A 150 -27.09 12.02 0.39
C PHE A 150 -26.73 10.64 0.96
N TYR A 151 -25.50 10.20 0.80
CA TYR A 151 -25.06 8.88 1.29
C TYR A 151 -24.71 8.88 2.78
N GLY A 152 -24.23 9.99 3.33
CA GLY A 152 -23.94 10.17 4.75
C GLY A 152 -22.98 9.13 5.32
N LEU A 153 -21.92 8.78 4.60
CA LEU A 153 -20.98 7.71 5.01
C LEU A 153 -20.43 7.92 6.41
N GLU A 154 -20.15 9.16 6.80
CA GLU A 154 -19.66 9.47 8.13
C GLU A 154 -20.63 9.05 9.24
N LYS A 155 -21.91 9.30 9.03
CA LYS A 155 -22.96 8.95 10.00
C LYS A 155 -23.05 7.43 10.19
N LEU A 156 -22.89 6.69 9.08
CA LEU A 156 -22.90 5.22 9.11
C LEU A 156 -21.77 4.67 10.00
N TRP A 157 -20.55 5.19 9.83
CA TRP A 157 -19.39 4.73 10.58
C TRP A 157 -19.33 5.30 11.99
N ASP A 158 -19.71 6.57 12.22
CA ASP A 158 -19.79 7.18 13.55
C ASP A 158 -20.77 6.43 14.47
N LEU A 159 -21.91 6.00 13.97
CA LEU A 159 -22.87 5.18 14.72
C LEU A 159 -22.29 3.81 15.11
N THR A 160 -21.51 3.23 14.22
CA THR A 160 -20.87 1.93 14.46
C THR A 160 -19.76 2.05 15.52
N ILE A 161 -18.95 3.11 15.44
CA ILE A 161 -17.90 3.43 16.42
C ILE A 161 -18.51 3.66 17.81
N SER A 162 -19.58 4.47 17.89
CA SER A 162 -20.28 4.76 19.16
C SER A 162 -20.84 3.51 19.83
N LYS A 163 -21.50 2.62 19.07
CA LYS A 163 -22.02 1.35 19.59
C LYS A 163 -20.93 0.46 20.18
N ARG A 164 -19.74 0.44 19.56
CA ARG A 164 -18.61 -0.35 20.04
C ARG A 164 -18.02 0.19 21.33
N THR A 165 -18.01 1.50 21.52
CA THR A 165 -17.53 2.13 22.76
C THR A 165 -18.43 1.77 23.93
N VAL A 166 -19.74 1.79 23.74
CA VAL A 166 -20.74 1.41 24.78
C VAL A 166 -20.67 -0.07 25.13
N ALA A 167 -20.41 -0.95 24.18
CA ALA A 167 -20.34 -2.41 24.42
C ALA A 167 -19.08 -2.87 25.18
N ARG A 168 -18.13 -1.98 25.45
CA ARG A 168 -16.88 -2.29 26.18
C ARG A 168 -16.90 -1.86 27.65
N ILE A 169 -18.00 -1.27 28.13
CA ILE A 169 -18.25 -0.90 29.53
C ILE A 169 -19.05 -2.01 30.18
#